data_fca8b21e9651e424cc05ce38c4a701cb
#
_entry.id   fca8b21e9651e424cc05ce38c4a701cb
#
_cell.length_a   1.000
_cell.length_b   1.000
_cell.length_c   1.000
_cell.angle_alpha   90.00
_cell.angle_beta   90.00
_cell.angle_gamma   90.00
#
_symmetry.space_group_name_H-M   'P 1'
#
loop_
_entity.id
_entity.type
_entity.pdbx_description
1 polymer ?
#
loop_
_entity_poly.entity_id
_entity_poly.type
_entity_poly.pdbx_seq_one_letter_code
_entity_poly.pdbx_strand_id
1 'polypeptide(L)'
;MRRSNNQDHFGVAIAQTWEDWQARGHLFIVADGMGAHAAGELASEIAVEQVRHLYKKYIGKRPAMALTSAIEEANTIINRRGESNAAFHKMGTTCSCLLLLPQGAVMGHVGDSRIYRLRGDKLEQMTFDHSMAWEIKAATAGKDYSSDVYAAIPKNVITRSLGPSAEVEVDLEGAFPLEVGDTFMMCSDGASGPVTDEEIALILHSLDPAKAAQLMIDLANLRGGPDNITVIVARVTDEKMTNDRCKGDPLIEEEDLPPPPVERQARRIPLTLWMGIGLLLVAAGMAYYLEQMPYALAGILVAFVATIMAFVYKFTGELVPVPVKKKFRFGKGPYSDVPCHADSNTALNLKILYDELSDAAESNNWTIDWDSVRQLGERAESEMKKGQYYGAAKHFLLAIGSLMSQIRGQKGSKNPLEDDSRVDLA
;
A
#
# COMPACT_ATOMS: atom_id res chain seq x y z
N MET A 1 13.49 -19.53 8.27
CA MET A 1 13.75 -18.13 7.86
C MET A 1 15.20 -18.00 7.40
N ARG A 2 15.43 -17.32 6.28
CA ARG A 2 16.78 -16.99 5.78
C ARG A 2 17.31 -15.66 6.29
N ARG A 3 16.42 -14.77 6.73
CA ARG A 3 16.78 -13.47 7.29
C ARG A 3 17.17 -13.62 8.77
N SER A 4 18.25 -12.97 9.18
CA SER A 4 18.73 -12.96 10.57
C SER A 4 17.95 -11.98 11.45
N ASN A 5 17.42 -10.91 10.87
CA ASN A 5 16.65 -9.86 11.54
C ASN A 5 15.26 -9.76 10.93
N ASN A 6 14.29 -9.46 11.75
CA ASN A 6 12.94 -9.12 11.30
C ASN A 6 12.87 -7.62 11.06
N GLN A 7 12.65 -7.20 9.81
CA GLN A 7 12.48 -5.79 9.43
C GLN A 7 11.01 -5.41 9.23
N ASP A 8 10.10 -6.38 9.31
CA ASP A 8 8.66 -6.12 9.29
C ASP A 8 8.17 -5.66 10.66
N HIS A 9 7.22 -4.73 10.65
CA HIS A 9 6.44 -4.37 11.83
C HIS A 9 4.95 -4.33 11.50
N PHE A 10 4.12 -4.57 12.52
CA PHE A 10 2.67 -4.44 12.40
C PHE A 10 2.09 -3.69 13.60
N GLY A 11 0.93 -3.13 13.42
CA GLY A 11 0.20 -2.42 14.47
C GLY A 11 -1.30 -2.66 14.38
N VAL A 12 -1.92 -2.82 15.55
CA VAL A 12 -3.36 -2.96 15.68
C VAL A 12 -3.86 -1.95 16.71
N ALA A 13 -4.87 -1.17 16.35
CA ALA A 13 -5.53 -0.25 17.26
C ALA A 13 -7.04 -0.44 17.14
N ILE A 14 -7.59 -1.17 18.08
CA ILE A 14 -9.01 -1.50 18.14
C ILE A 14 -9.72 -0.47 18.99
N ALA A 15 -10.83 0.06 18.49
CA ALA A 15 -11.75 0.90 19.27
C ALA A 15 -12.29 0.09 20.46
N GLN A 16 -12.22 0.68 21.65
CA GLN A 16 -12.61 0.01 22.88
C GLN A 16 -14.09 0.19 23.20
N THR A 17 -14.72 1.23 22.66
CA THR A 17 -16.13 1.52 22.80
C THR A 17 -16.81 1.68 21.45
N TRP A 18 -18.13 1.60 21.43
CA TRP A 18 -18.91 1.84 20.23
C TRP A 18 -18.74 3.28 19.71
N GLU A 19 -18.65 4.25 20.60
CA GLU A 19 -18.43 5.65 20.29
C GLU A 19 -17.06 5.87 19.65
N ASP A 20 -16.00 5.22 20.18
CA ASP A 20 -14.67 5.25 19.58
C ASP A 20 -14.67 4.63 18.18
N TRP A 21 -15.39 3.50 18.00
CA TRP A 21 -15.51 2.89 16.69
C TRP A 21 -16.25 3.77 15.70
N GLN A 22 -17.35 4.39 16.11
CA GLN A 22 -18.07 5.34 15.26
C GLN A 22 -17.23 6.55 14.87
N ALA A 23 -16.39 7.04 15.76
CA ALA A 23 -15.56 8.21 15.53
C ALA A 23 -14.27 7.89 14.75
N ARG A 24 -13.64 6.73 15.00
CA ARG A 24 -12.27 6.44 14.55
C ARG A 24 -12.07 5.06 13.94
N GLY A 25 -13.00 4.13 14.12
CA GLY A 25 -12.89 2.77 13.59
C GLY A 25 -11.80 1.93 14.22
N HIS A 26 -11.50 0.80 13.56
CA HIS A 26 -10.38 -0.07 13.88
C HIS A 26 -9.27 0.15 12.87
N LEU A 27 -8.03 0.34 13.34
CA LEU A 27 -6.86 0.57 12.50
C LEU A 27 -5.90 -0.63 12.58
N PHE A 28 -5.53 -1.14 11.41
CA PHE A 28 -4.51 -2.17 11.22
C PHE A 28 -3.41 -1.62 10.33
N ILE A 29 -2.15 -1.94 10.62
CA ILE A 29 -0.97 -1.42 9.91
C ILE A 29 -0.01 -2.57 9.67
N VAL A 30 0.53 -2.67 8.46
CA VAL A 30 1.68 -3.52 8.09
C VAL A 30 2.73 -2.62 7.44
N ALA A 31 3.97 -2.78 7.86
CA ALA A 31 5.12 -2.06 7.36
C ALA A 31 6.29 -3.02 7.16
N ASP A 32 6.83 -3.08 5.95
CA ASP A 32 7.98 -3.87 5.55
C ASP A 32 9.19 -2.95 5.41
N GLY A 33 10.17 -3.15 6.27
CA GLY A 33 11.33 -2.28 6.38
C GLY A 33 12.42 -2.63 5.40
N MET A 34 12.93 -1.64 4.69
CA MET A 34 14.00 -1.79 3.74
C MET A 34 15.21 -0.95 4.11
N GLY A 35 16.40 -1.51 3.95
CA GLY A 35 17.66 -0.83 4.24
C GLY A 35 18.72 -1.78 4.76
N ALA A 36 19.96 -1.28 4.85
CA ALA A 36 21.07 -2.07 5.38
C ALA A 36 20.96 -2.23 6.91
N HIS A 37 21.20 -3.44 7.42
CA HIS A 37 21.24 -3.75 8.84
C HIS A 37 19.95 -3.37 9.59
N ALA A 38 20.06 -2.61 10.69
CA ALA A 38 18.93 -2.19 11.50
C ALA A 38 18.12 -1.00 10.92
N ALA A 39 18.48 -0.49 9.75
CA ALA A 39 17.83 0.69 9.18
C ALA A 39 16.38 0.41 8.75
N GLY A 40 16.14 -0.74 8.13
CA GLY A 40 14.78 -1.17 7.75
C GLY A 40 13.90 -1.44 8.97
N GLU A 41 14.42 -2.15 9.97
CA GLU A 41 13.72 -2.43 11.23
C GLU A 41 13.27 -1.14 11.92
N LEU A 42 14.18 -0.16 12.06
CA LEU A 42 13.85 1.13 12.65
C LEU A 42 12.81 1.91 11.82
N ALA A 43 12.89 1.85 10.49
CA ALA A 43 11.95 2.56 9.63
C ALA A 43 10.53 2.02 9.76
N SER A 44 10.36 0.69 9.74
CA SER A 44 9.06 0.04 9.89
C SER A 44 8.48 0.23 11.30
N GLU A 45 9.31 0.16 12.34
CA GLU A 45 8.92 0.46 13.72
C GLU A 45 8.39 1.90 13.84
N ILE A 46 9.15 2.89 13.37
CA ILE A 46 8.72 4.30 13.38
C ILE A 46 7.41 4.47 12.61
N ALA A 47 7.27 3.86 11.42
CA ALA A 47 6.06 3.96 10.63
C ALA A 47 4.83 3.50 11.42
N VAL A 48 4.88 2.30 11.98
CA VAL A 48 3.77 1.71 12.74
C VAL A 48 3.42 2.53 13.98
N GLU A 49 4.42 2.89 14.78
CA GLU A 49 4.20 3.66 16.02
C GLU A 49 3.67 5.06 15.74
N GLN A 50 4.30 5.78 14.78
CA GLN A 50 3.92 7.15 14.51
C GLN A 50 2.55 7.23 13.82
N VAL A 51 2.26 6.38 12.83
CA VAL A 51 0.93 6.36 12.20
C VAL A 51 -0.16 6.10 13.23
N ARG A 52 0.02 5.09 14.10
CA ARG A 52 -0.93 4.78 15.17
C ARG A 52 -1.12 5.95 16.14
N HIS A 53 0.00 6.59 16.56
CA HIS A 53 -0.03 7.72 17.49
C HIS A 53 -0.69 8.96 16.87
N LEU A 54 -0.26 9.34 15.67
CA LEU A 54 -0.71 10.54 14.97
C LEU A 54 -2.17 10.43 14.54
N TYR A 55 -2.60 9.26 14.08
CA TYR A 55 -4.00 9.02 13.75
C TYR A 55 -4.92 9.28 14.93
N LYS A 56 -4.54 8.82 16.13
CA LYS A 56 -5.28 9.12 17.38
C LYS A 56 -5.21 10.60 17.75
N LYS A 57 -4.09 11.28 17.51
CA LYS A 57 -3.89 12.70 17.85
C LYS A 57 -4.71 13.65 16.97
N TYR A 58 -4.94 13.31 15.71
CA TYR A 58 -5.66 14.17 14.75
C TYR A 58 -7.19 14.11 14.91
N ILE A 59 -7.68 14.32 16.14
CA ILE A 59 -9.11 14.23 16.50
C ILE A 59 -9.98 15.19 15.67
N GLY A 60 -9.46 16.38 15.33
CA GLY A 60 -10.17 17.38 14.54
C GLY A 60 -10.25 17.10 13.03
N LYS A 61 -9.51 16.10 12.54
CA LYS A 61 -9.56 15.71 11.12
C LYS A 61 -10.51 14.53 10.94
N ARG A 62 -11.16 14.47 9.78
CA ARG A 62 -11.94 13.30 9.37
C ARG A 62 -11.03 12.06 9.22
N PRO A 63 -11.55 10.84 9.47
CA PRO A 63 -10.72 9.64 9.55
C PRO A 63 -9.78 9.41 8.36
N ALA A 64 -10.26 9.54 7.13
CA ALA A 64 -9.43 9.36 5.94
C ALA A 64 -8.29 10.38 5.85
N MET A 65 -8.59 11.65 6.15
CA MET A 65 -7.59 12.72 6.15
C MET A 65 -6.62 12.61 7.32
N ALA A 66 -7.10 12.16 8.48
CA ALA A 66 -6.24 11.88 9.63
C ALA A 66 -5.23 10.77 9.31
N LEU A 67 -5.68 9.70 8.62
CA LEU A 67 -4.83 8.60 8.20
C LEU A 67 -3.76 9.07 7.20
N THR A 68 -4.14 9.77 6.14
CA THR A 68 -3.18 10.31 5.16
C THR A 68 -2.16 11.22 5.82
N SER A 69 -2.61 12.17 6.65
CA SER A 69 -1.70 13.08 7.37
C SER A 69 -0.77 12.34 8.33
N ALA A 70 -1.24 11.26 8.97
CA ALA A 70 -0.41 10.46 9.86
C ALA A 70 0.69 9.73 9.10
N ILE A 71 0.39 9.19 7.92
CA ILE A 71 1.37 8.51 7.06
C ILE A 71 2.40 9.52 6.51
N GLU A 72 1.96 10.69 6.03
CA GLU A 72 2.84 11.75 5.53
C GLU A 72 3.78 12.28 6.61
N GLU A 73 3.29 12.48 7.84
CA GLU A 73 4.13 12.92 8.95
C GLU A 73 5.09 11.82 9.42
N ALA A 74 4.66 10.55 9.44
CA ALA A 74 5.55 9.42 9.69
C ALA A 74 6.68 9.37 8.66
N ASN A 75 6.39 9.59 7.37
CA ASN A 75 7.40 9.72 6.32
C ASN A 75 8.42 10.82 6.66
N THR A 76 7.95 12.00 7.06
CA THR A 76 8.82 13.13 7.42
C THR A 76 9.75 12.78 8.59
N ILE A 77 9.25 12.05 9.59
CA ILE A 77 10.03 11.62 10.76
C ILE A 77 11.12 10.61 10.34
N ILE A 78 10.75 9.61 9.53
CA ILE A 78 11.68 8.59 9.02
C ILE A 78 12.77 9.26 8.17
N ASN A 79 12.39 10.12 7.23
CA ASN A 79 13.32 10.85 6.37
C ASN A 79 14.34 11.66 7.18
N ARG A 80 13.88 12.48 8.13
CA ARG A 80 14.77 13.26 9.02
C ARG A 80 15.71 12.37 9.83
N ARG A 81 15.23 11.22 10.29
CA ARG A 81 16.06 10.26 11.03
C ARG A 81 17.15 9.66 10.14
N GLY A 82 16.82 9.33 8.89
CA GLY A 82 17.75 8.84 7.88
C GLY A 82 18.81 9.88 7.49
N GLU A 83 18.41 11.14 7.35
CA GLU A 83 19.36 12.23 7.03
C GLU A 83 20.27 12.61 8.21
N SER A 84 19.78 12.47 9.44
CA SER A 84 20.56 12.82 10.64
C SER A 84 21.66 11.82 11.02
N ASN A 85 21.65 10.60 10.45
CA ASN A 85 22.61 9.55 10.78
C ASN A 85 23.00 8.72 9.54
N ALA A 86 24.28 8.76 9.21
CA ALA A 86 24.81 8.04 8.06
C ALA A 86 24.54 6.51 8.07
N ALA A 87 24.42 5.90 9.28
CA ALA A 87 24.08 4.47 9.42
C ALA A 87 22.63 4.16 8.98
N PHE A 88 21.76 5.17 8.98
CA PHE A 88 20.36 5.05 8.59
C PHE A 88 20.04 5.77 7.26
N HIS A 89 21.10 6.18 6.54
CA HIS A 89 20.92 6.91 5.30
C HIS A 89 20.06 6.11 4.30
N LYS A 90 19.01 6.78 3.78
CA LYS A 90 18.01 6.17 2.89
C LYS A 90 17.27 4.97 3.48
N MET A 91 17.12 4.89 4.80
CA MET A 91 16.22 3.91 5.38
C MET A 91 14.79 4.15 4.86
N GLY A 92 14.06 3.08 4.66
CA GLY A 92 12.70 3.17 4.15
C GLY A 92 11.84 2.02 4.63
N THR A 93 10.56 2.14 4.38
CA THR A 93 9.58 1.10 4.69
C THR A 93 8.34 1.25 3.82
N THR A 94 7.65 0.15 3.55
CA THR A 94 6.26 0.21 3.11
C THR A 94 5.36 0.69 4.23
N CYS A 95 4.15 1.07 3.92
CA CYS A 95 3.12 1.33 4.92
C CYS A 95 1.74 1.06 4.31
N SER A 96 1.11 -0.02 4.73
CA SER A 96 -0.25 -0.37 4.35
C SER A 96 -1.14 -0.31 5.58
N CYS A 97 -2.17 0.53 5.54
CA CYS A 97 -3.10 0.77 6.62
C CYS A 97 -4.51 0.39 6.17
N LEU A 98 -5.20 -0.41 6.98
CA LEU A 98 -6.63 -0.71 6.84
C LEU A 98 -7.38 -0.06 7.99
N LEU A 99 -8.37 0.75 7.65
CA LEU A 99 -9.24 1.40 8.58
C LEU A 99 -10.68 0.91 8.36
N LEU A 100 -11.23 0.21 9.34
CA LEU A 100 -12.62 -0.25 9.32
C LEU A 100 -13.48 0.74 10.08
N LEU A 101 -14.39 1.41 9.36
CA LEU A 101 -15.20 2.53 9.79
C LEU A 101 -16.69 2.26 9.57
N PRO A 102 -17.60 3.01 10.23
CA PRO A 102 -19.03 3.01 9.90
C PRO A 102 -19.31 3.27 8.41
N GLN A 103 -18.50 4.08 7.76
CA GLN A 103 -18.64 4.44 6.36
C GLN A 103 -18.12 3.36 5.40
N GLY A 104 -17.35 2.41 5.90
CA GLY A 104 -16.73 1.33 5.13
C GLY A 104 -15.26 1.14 5.42
N ALA A 105 -14.63 0.25 4.66
CA ALA A 105 -13.20 0.05 4.70
C ALA A 105 -12.48 1.13 3.90
N VAL A 106 -11.48 1.76 4.52
CA VAL A 106 -10.58 2.74 3.90
C VAL A 106 -9.16 2.25 4.04
N MET A 107 -8.38 2.35 2.98
CA MET A 107 -6.96 1.98 2.98
C MET A 107 -6.10 3.20 2.67
N GLY A 108 -5.02 3.37 3.45
CA GLY A 108 -3.93 4.28 3.13
C GLY A 108 -2.70 3.45 2.80
N HIS A 109 -2.09 3.67 1.63
CA HIS A 109 -1.09 2.73 1.13
C HIS A 109 0.11 3.43 0.48
N VAL A 110 1.31 2.90 0.82
CA VAL A 110 2.60 3.21 0.18
C VAL A 110 3.46 1.95 0.19
N GLY A 111 3.92 1.50 -0.97
CA GLY A 111 4.81 0.33 -1.11
C GLY A 111 4.18 -0.82 -1.89
N ASP A 112 4.61 -2.04 -1.63
CA ASP A 112 4.16 -3.28 -2.26
C ASP A 112 3.65 -4.34 -1.26
N SER A 113 3.54 -3.99 0.02
CA SER A 113 2.72 -4.74 0.98
C SER A 113 1.25 -4.65 0.58
N ARG A 114 0.49 -5.72 0.70
CA ARG A 114 -0.84 -5.80 0.10
C ARG A 114 -1.97 -5.86 1.10
N ILE A 115 -3.12 -5.36 0.69
CA ILE A 115 -4.40 -5.54 1.38
C ILE A 115 -5.36 -6.25 0.43
N TYR A 116 -5.92 -7.36 0.90
CA TYR A 116 -6.93 -8.15 0.19
C TYR A 116 -8.24 -8.11 0.95
N ARG A 117 -9.34 -8.29 0.21
CA ARG A 117 -10.67 -8.57 0.74
C ARG A 117 -11.22 -9.85 0.11
N LEU A 118 -11.59 -10.82 0.93
CA LEU A 118 -12.43 -11.93 0.51
C LEU A 118 -13.88 -11.60 0.85
N ARG A 119 -14.74 -11.61 -0.17
CA ARG A 119 -16.20 -11.47 -0.04
C ARG A 119 -16.87 -12.58 -0.81
N GLY A 120 -17.65 -13.41 -0.11
CA GLY A 120 -18.21 -14.63 -0.70
C GLY A 120 -17.11 -15.56 -1.20
N ASP A 121 -17.09 -15.82 -2.48
CA ASP A 121 -16.14 -16.68 -3.19
C ASP A 121 -15.13 -15.88 -4.05
N LYS A 122 -14.95 -14.60 -3.78
CA LYS A 122 -14.08 -13.72 -4.56
C LYS A 122 -13.04 -13.04 -3.67
N LEU A 123 -11.75 -13.23 -3.98
CA LEU A 123 -10.65 -12.49 -3.42
C LEU A 123 -10.34 -11.28 -4.29
N GLU A 124 -10.20 -10.12 -3.69
CA GLU A 124 -9.90 -8.87 -4.36
C GLU A 124 -8.65 -8.24 -3.74
N GLN A 125 -7.65 -7.88 -4.56
CA GLN A 125 -6.54 -7.06 -4.11
C GLN A 125 -6.97 -5.59 -4.12
N MET A 126 -6.98 -4.98 -2.94
CA MET A 126 -7.51 -3.63 -2.72
C MET A 126 -6.47 -2.54 -2.92
N THR A 127 -5.17 -2.86 -2.85
CA THR A 127 -4.05 -1.93 -3.00
C THR A 127 -3.33 -2.11 -4.33
N PHE A 128 -2.77 -1.02 -4.85
CA PHE A 128 -1.89 -1.04 -6.03
C PHE A 128 -0.45 -1.11 -5.58
N ASP A 129 0.30 -2.13 -6.01
CA ASP A 129 1.71 -2.25 -5.63
C ASP A 129 2.56 -1.15 -6.27
N HIS A 130 3.24 -0.35 -5.46
CA HIS A 130 4.24 0.60 -5.94
C HIS A 130 5.55 -0.13 -6.24
N SER A 131 5.51 -0.99 -7.25
CA SER A 131 6.64 -1.75 -7.74
C SER A 131 6.80 -1.56 -9.25
N MET A 132 8.06 -1.65 -9.73
CA MET A 132 8.35 -1.51 -11.16
C MET A 132 7.54 -2.50 -12.00
N ALA A 133 7.37 -3.72 -11.52
CA ALA A 133 6.62 -4.76 -12.22
C ALA A 133 5.14 -4.38 -12.39
N TRP A 134 4.51 -3.85 -11.34
CA TRP A 134 3.11 -3.43 -11.37
C TRP A 134 2.89 -2.16 -12.20
N GLU A 135 3.77 -1.18 -12.09
CA GLU A 135 3.69 0.04 -12.90
C GLU A 135 3.82 -0.25 -14.39
N ILE A 136 4.77 -1.14 -14.78
CA ILE A 136 4.90 -1.57 -16.17
C ILE A 136 3.65 -2.33 -16.61
N LYS A 137 3.14 -3.26 -15.81
CA LYS A 137 1.91 -3.99 -16.10
C LYS A 137 0.73 -3.03 -16.31
N ALA A 138 0.56 -2.05 -15.45
CA ALA A 138 -0.49 -1.05 -15.57
C ALA A 138 -0.32 -0.14 -16.81
N ALA A 139 0.90 0.30 -17.11
CA ALA A 139 1.20 1.13 -18.28
C ALA A 139 1.07 0.37 -19.62
N THR A 140 1.17 -0.96 -19.57
CA THR A 140 1.09 -1.84 -20.75
C THR A 140 -0.25 -2.56 -20.86
N ALA A 141 -1.20 -2.29 -19.95
CA ALA A 141 -2.53 -2.88 -19.99
C ALA A 141 -3.20 -2.66 -21.36
N GLY A 142 -3.57 -3.77 -22.02
CA GLY A 142 -4.13 -3.76 -23.37
C GLY A 142 -3.10 -3.83 -24.52
N LYS A 143 -1.80 -4.02 -24.23
CA LYS A 143 -0.77 -4.30 -25.24
C LYS A 143 -0.27 -5.73 -25.06
N ASP A 144 -0.23 -6.51 -26.14
CA ASP A 144 0.32 -7.85 -26.17
C ASP A 144 1.87 -7.78 -26.12
N TYR A 145 2.42 -7.85 -24.91
CA TYR A 145 3.84 -8.13 -24.73
C TYR A 145 4.02 -9.62 -24.43
N SER A 146 5.08 -10.22 -24.98
CA SER A 146 5.40 -11.62 -24.71
C SER A 146 5.67 -11.84 -23.21
N SER A 147 5.30 -13.00 -22.68
CA SER A 147 5.57 -13.42 -21.30
C SER A 147 7.01 -13.23 -20.87
N ASP A 148 7.96 -13.32 -21.81
CA ASP A 148 9.39 -13.18 -21.58
C ASP A 148 9.79 -11.76 -21.16
N VAL A 149 9.10 -10.73 -21.64
CA VAL A 149 9.35 -9.33 -21.25
C VAL A 149 8.98 -9.13 -19.77
N TYR A 150 7.84 -9.67 -19.33
CA TYR A 150 7.44 -9.59 -17.93
C TYR A 150 8.33 -10.42 -17.00
N ALA A 151 8.84 -11.56 -17.46
CA ALA A 151 9.75 -12.40 -16.68
C ALA A 151 11.13 -11.74 -16.44
N ALA A 152 11.54 -10.82 -17.33
CA ALA A 152 12.80 -10.09 -17.20
C ALA A 152 12.71 -8.87 -16.26
N ILE A 153 11.52 -8.46 -15.81
CA ILE A 153 11.34 -7.30 -14.92
C ILE A 153 11.69 -7.70 -13.48
N PRO A 154 12.59 -6.95 -12.81
CA PRO A 154 12.87 -7.20 -11.41
C PRO A 154 11.60 -7.03 -10.56
N LYS A 155 11.21 -8.08 -9.84
CA LYS A 155 9.97 -8.08 -9.03
C LYS A 155 10.10 -7.29 -7.72
N ASN A 156 11.33 -7.13 -7.21
CA ASN A 156 11.62 -6.57 -5.89
C ASN A 156 12.07 -5.10 -5.96
N VAL A 157 11.72 -4.36 -7.01
CA VAL A 157 12.07 -2.93 -7.12
C VAL A 157 10.86 -2.10 -6.76
N ILE A 158 10.87 -1.58 -5.53
CA ILE A 158 9.86 -0.68 -5.01
C ILE A 158 10.09 0.72 -5.58
N THR A 159 9.04 1.36 -6.08
CA THR A 159 9.09 2.70 -6.70
C THR A 159 8.66 3.80 -5.75
N ARG A 160 7.92 3.46 -4.68
CA ARG A 160 7.46 4.39 -3.67
C ARG A 160 7.48 3.76 -2.28
N SER A 161 8.13 4.44 -1.31
CA SER A 161 8.23 4.02 0.09
C SER A 161 8.33 5.23 1.01
N LEU A 162 8.08 5.03 2.30
CA LEU A 162 8.33 6.04 3.32
C LEU A 162 9.84 6.14 3.59
N GLY A 163 10.33 7.33 3.82
CA GLY A 163 11.68 7.63 4.34
C GLY A 163 12.67 8.17 3.31
N PRO A 164 12.91 7.55 2.14
CA PRO A 164 13.93 8.01 1.20
C PRO A 164 13.71 9.44 0.66
N SER A 165 12.46 9.88 0.56
CA SER A 165 12.10 11.22 0.07
C SER A 165 11.42 12.02 1.18
N ALA A 166 11.63 13.36 1.16
CA ALA A 166 11.02 14.26 2.15
C ALA A 166 9.50 14.29 2.05
N GLU A 167 8.95 14.11 0.85
CA GLU A 167 7.53 14.04 0.57
C GLU A 167 7.17 12.67 -0.02
N VAL A 168 5.98 12.18 0.29
CA VAL A 168 5.42 10.93 -0.23
C VAL A 168 3.97 11.14 -0.63
N GLU A 169 3.56 10.54 -1.72
CA GLU A 169 2.16 10.47 -2.13
C GLU A 169 1.54 9.19 -1.56
N VAL A 170 0.50 9.35 -0.75
CA VAL A 170 -0.25 8.24 -0.13
C VAL A 170 -1.43 7.91 -1.01
N ASP A 171 -1.53 6.67 -1.46
CA ASP A 171 -2.73 6.19 -2.14
C ASP A 171 -3.83 5.96 -1.09
N LEU A 172 -4.99 6.56 -1.33
CA LEU A 172 -6.16 6.44 -0.48
C LEU A 172 -7.25 5.66 -1.24
N GLU A 173 -7.66 4.50 -0.72
CA GLU A 173 -8.65 3.63 -1.34
C GLU A 173 -9.90 3.52 -0.47
N GLY A 174 -11.07 3.43 -1.09
CA GLY A 174 -12.36 3.28 -0.41
C GLY A 174 -13.32 4.45 -0.67
N ALA A 175 -14.35 4.70 0.16
CA ALA A 175 -14.79 3.77 1.20
C ALA A 175 -15.53 2.58 0.58
N PHE A 176 -15.10 1.37 0.90
CA PHE A 176 -15.78 0.16 0.44
C PHE A 176 -16.77 -0.29 1.51
N PRO A 177 -18.06 -0.45 1.19
CA PRO A 177 -19.05 -0.92 2.15
C PRO A 177 -18.62 -2.22 2.83
N LEU A 178 -18.88 -2.35 4.13
CA LEU A 178 -18.62 -3.57 4.89
C LEU A 178 -19.85 -4.48 4.88
N GLU A 179 -19.61 -5.79 4.75
CA GLU A 179 -20.62 -6.85 4.86
C GLU A 179 -20.18 -7.89 5.89
N VAL A 180 -21.14 -8.50 6.55
CA VAL A 180 -20.84 -9.63 7.45
C VAL A 180 -20.23 -10.76 6.64
N GLY A 181 -19.11 -11.30 7.13
CA GLY A 181 -18.35 -12.33 6.42
C GLY A 181 -17.17 -11.78 5.62
N ASP A 182 -17.10 -10.48 5.35
CA ASP A 182 -15.91 -9.89 4.74
C ASP A 182 -14.68 -10.27 5.54
N THR A 183 -13.68 -10.81 4.86
CA THR A 183 -12.40 -11.15 5.48
C THR A 183 -11.30 -10.35 4.80
N PHE A 184 -10.69 -9.45 5.56
CA PHE A 184 -9.55 -8.67 5.11
C PHE A 184 -8.24 -9.37 5.50
N MET A 185 -7.29 -9.39 4.58
CA MET A 185 -5.93 -9.83 4.85
C MET A 185 -4.96 -8.72 4.47
N MET A 186 -4.01 -8.45 5.36
CA MET A 186 -2.87 -7.56 5.09
C MET A 186 -1.59 -8.37 5.21
N CYS A 187 -0.64 -8.15 4.32
CA CYS A 187 0.63 -8.86 4.38
C CYS A 187 1.80 -8.08 3.77
N SER A 188 3.01 -8.39 4.21
CA SER A 188 4.24 -8.05 3.51
C SER A 188 4.45 -8.95 2.28
N ASP A 189 5.39 -8.58 1.42
CA ASP A 189 5.73 -9.33 0.18
C ASP A 189 6.28 -10.73 0.48
N GLY A 190 6.88 -10.93 1.66
CA GLY A 190 7.32 -12.24 2.14
C GLY A 190 6.21 -13.28 2.24
N ALA A 191 4.94 -12.86 2.36
CA ALA A 191 3.78 -13.76 2.30
C ALA A 191 3.22 -13.85 0.87
N SER A 192 2.92 -12.71 0.22
CA SER A 192 2.29 -12.68 -1.11
C SER A 192 3.22 -13.06 -2.26
N GLY A 193 4.52 -13.08 -2.05
CA GLY A 193 5.47 -13.57 -3.05
C GLY A 193 5.47 -15.09 -3.20
N PRO A 194 5.61 -15.86 -2.12
CA PRO A 194 5.60 -17.33 -2.19
C PRO A 194 4.20 -17.96 -2.29
N VAL A 195 3.13 -17.32 -1.78
CA VAL A 195 1.76 -17.86 -1.78
C VAL A 195 0.94 -17.17 -2.87
N THR A 196 0.31 -17.94 -3.74
CA THR A 196 -0.47 -17.39 -4.86
C THR A 196 -1.81 -16.83 -4.40
N ASP A 197 -2.39 -15.92 -5.19
CA ASP A 197 -3.70 -15.31 -4.86
C ASP A 197 -4.82 -16.37 -4.78
N GLU A 198 -4.76 -17.45 -5.58
CA GLU A 198 -5.70 -18.57 -5.53
C GLU A 198 -5.60 -19.33 -4.20
N GLU A 199 -4.39 -19.55 -3.72
CA GLU A 199 -4.15 -20.21 -2.43
C GLU A 199 -4.57 -19.31 -1.28
N ILE A 200 -4.29 -17.99 -1.35
CA ILE A 200 -4.78 -16.99 -0.39
C ILE A 200 -6.32 -17.06 -0.32
N ALA A 201 -6.99 -17.06 -1.47
CA ALA A 201 -8.46 -17.16 -1.53
C ALA A 201 -8.97 -18.43 -0.83
N LEU A 202 -8.38 -19.59 -1.15
CA LEU A 202 -8.74 -20.88 -0.56
C LEU A 202 -8.53 -20.91 0.95
N ILE A 203 -7.42 -20.38 1.44
CA ILE A 203 -7.07 -20.36 2.86
C ILE A 203 -8.05 -19.47 3.63
N LEU A 204 -8.27 -18.24 3.17
CA LEU A 204 -9.18 -17.29 3.81
C LEU A 204 -10.64 -17.78 3.82
N HIS A 205 -11.06 -18.47 2.75
CA HIS A 205 -12.41 -19.02 2.65
C HIS A 205 -12.61 -20.27 3.54
N SER A 206 -11.54 -21.06 3.73
CA SER A 206 -11.63 -22.37 4.38
C SER A 206 -11.37 -22.35 5.87
N LEU A 207 -10.68 -21.33 6.38
CA LEU A 207 -10.15 -21.31 7.75
C LEU A 207 -10.61 -20.07 8.52
N ASP A 208 -10.57 -20.22 9.85
CA ASP A 208 -10.71 -19.08 10.75
C ASP A 208 -9.50 -18.13 10.62
N PRO A 209 -9.67 -16.83 10.92
CA PRO A 209 -8.61 -15.83 10.75
C PRO A 209 -7.25 -16.21 11.34
N ALA A 210 -7.22 -16.71 12.58
CA ALA A 210 -5.98 -17.09 13.24
C ALA A 210 -5.28 -18.27 12.55
N LYS A 211 -6.04 -19.30 12.14
CA LYS A 211 -5.50 -20.46 11.40
C LYS A 211 -5.07 -20.06 9.99
N ALA A 212 -5.82 -19.18 9.34
CA ALA A 212 -5.48 -18.68 8.01
C ALA A 212 -4.15 -17.91 8.04
N ALA A 213 -3.99 -16.96 8.94
CA ALA A 213 -2.74 -16.22 9.11
C ALA A 213 -1.55 -17.16 9.36
N GLN A 214 -1.71 -18.13 10.25
CA GLN A 214 -0.64 -19.07 10.58
C GLN A 214 -0.28 -19.98 9.39
N LEU A 215 -1.27 -20.49 8.65
CA LEU A 215 -1.02 -21.35 7.49
C LEU A 215 -0.32 -20.57 6.35
N MET A 216 -0.64 -19.29 6.16
CA MET A 216 0.08 -18.41 5.24
C MET A 216 1.57 -18.33 5.56
N ILE A 217 1.89 -18.08 6.84
CA ILE A 217 3.28 -18.04 7.33
C ILE A 217 3.97 -19.38 7.14
N ASP A 218 3.28 -20.48 7.42
CA ASP A 218 3.83 -21.83 7.26
C ASP A 218 4.14 -22.14 5.79
N LEU A 219 3.21 -21.86 4.88
CA LEU A 219 3.40 -22.09 3.44
C LEU A 219 4.54 -21.24 2.89
N ALA A 220 4.61 -19.96 3.26
CA ALA A 220 5.70 -19.09 2.83
C ALA A 220 7.07 -19.60 3.33
N ASN A 221 7.14 -20.08 4.57
CA ASN A 221 8.35 -20.69 5.13
C ASN A 221 8.71 -22.02 4.46
N LEU A 222 7.75 -22.89 4.18
CA LEU A 222 7.97 -24.16 3.47
C LEU A 222 8.52 -23.93 2.07
N ARG A 223 8.12 -22.84 1.43
CA ARG A 223 8.62 -22.40 0.11
C ARG A 223 9.94 -21.61 0.18
N GLY A 224 10.63 -21.71 1.30
CA GLY A 224 11.98 -21.23 1.50
C GLY A 224 12.12 -19.96 2.33
N GLY A 225 11.03 -19.30 2.73
CA GLY A 225 11.02 -18.09 3.56
C GLY A 225 12.02 -17.04 3.07
N PRO A 226 11.87 -16.51 1.84
CA PRO A 226 12.88 -15.65 1.22
C PRO A 226 13.04 -14.32 1.96
N ASP A 227 11.99 -13.88 2.64
CA ASP A 227 11.95 -12.64 3.42
C ASP A 227 11.24 -12.81 4.77
N ASN A 228 11.17 -11.71 5.54
CA ASN A 228 10.31 -11.60 6.70
C ASN A 228 8.84 -11.77 6.27
N ILE A 229 8.00 -12.33 7.12
CA ILE A 229 6.62 -12.68 6.76
C ILE A 229 5.70 -12.13 7.83
N THR A 230 4.91 -11.15 7.45
CA THR A 230 3.89 -10.55 8.31
C THR A 230 2.51 -10.71 7.68
N VAL A 231 1.55 -11.22 8.45
CA VAL A 231 0.16 -11.43 8.02
C VAL A 231 -0.79 -11.01 9.12
N ILE A 232 -1.77 -10.17 8.79
CA ILE A 232 -2.93 -9.84 9.62
C ILE A 232 -4.18 -10.31 8.90
N VAL A 233 -5.07 -11.02 9.59
CA VAL A 233 -6.38 -11.41 9.06
C VAL A 233 -7.48 -10.90 9.98
N ALA A 234 -8.42 -10.14 9.44
CA ALA A 234 -9.56 -9.58 10.18
C ALA A 234 -10.86 -9.95 9.47
N ARG A 235 -11.85 -10.45 10.22
CA ARG A 235 -13.17 -10.82 9.67
C ARG A 235 -14.28 -9.99 10.30
N VAL A 236 -15.16 -9.44 9.50
CA VAL A 236 -16.36 -8.74 9.94
C VAL A 236 -17.39 -9.77 10.38
N THR A 237 -17.72 -9.80 11.68
CA THR A 237 -18.63 -10.78 12.27
C THR A 237 -19.93 -10.16 12.79
N ASP A 238 -19.94 -8.88 13.12
CA ASP A 238 -21.10 -8.19 13.69
C ASP A 238 -21.84 -7.37 12.63
N GLU A 239 -23.14 -7.60 12.50
CA GLU A 239 -24.02 -6.82 11.62
C GLU A 239 -24.05 -5.32 11.98
N LYS A 240 -23.74 -4.95 13.23
CA LYS A 240 -23.67 -3.54 13.62
C LYS A 240 -22.55 -2.78 12.91
N MET A 241 -21.52 -3.50 12.47
CA MET A 241 -20.41 -2.92 11.72
C MET A 241 -20.68 -2.75 10.23
N THR A 242 -21.84 -3.20 9.73
CA THR A 242 -22.19 -3.07 8.32
C THR A 242 -22.77 -1.70 7.98
N ASN A 243 -22.57 -1.25 6.76
CA ASN A 243 -22.96 0.10 6.32
C ASN A 243 -24.46 0.39 6.35
N ASP A 244 -25.33 -0.64 6.33
CA ASP A 244 -26.78 -0.45 6.39
C ASP A 244 -27.25 0.17 7.71
N ARG A 245 -26.47 0.03 8.78
CA ARG A 245 -26.80 0.51 10.12
C ARG A 245 -25.94 1.69 10.59
N CYS A 246 -24.82 1.95 9.93
CA CYS A 246 -23.86 2.97 10.31
C CYS A 246 -23.80 4.09 9.28
N LYS A 247 -24.56 5.15 9.53
CA LYS A 247 -24.44 6.42 8.79
C LYS A 247 -23.48 7.31 9.56
N GLY A 248 -22.21 7.29 9.16
CA GLY A 248 -21.20 8.21 9.68
C GLY A 248 -21.13 9.51 8.87
N ASP A 249 -20.37 10.45 9.40
CA ASP A 249 -20.04 11.68 8.68
C ASP A 249 -19.27 11.40 7.39
N PRO A 250 -19.33 12.30 6.40
CA PRO A 250 -18.53 12.19 5.19
C PRO A 250 -17.05 11.99 5.52
N LEU A 251 -16.36 11.11 4.80
CA LEU A 251 -14.92 10.81 5.02
C LEU A 251 -14.01 11.96 4.63
N ILE A 252 -14.44 12.79 3.66
CA ILE A 252 -13.72 13.94 3.14
C ILE A 252 -14.74 15.02 2.81
N GLU A 253 -14.51 16.25 3.28
CA GLU A 253 -15.24 17.45 2.89
C GLU A 253 -14.34 18.41 2.11
N GLU A 254 -14.95 19.41 1.43
CA GLU A 254 -14.16 20.42 0.70
C GLU A 254 -13.28 21.26 1.64
N GLU A 255 -13.70 21.44 2.89
CA GLU A 255 -12.94 22.14 3.93
C GLU A 255 -11.67 21.40 4.39
N ASP A 256 -11.65 20.07 4.27
CA ASP A 256 -10.48 19.24 4.61
C ASP A 256 -9.37 19.35 3.55
N LEU A 257 -9.67 19.90 2.38
CA LEU A 257 -8.69 20.04 1.32
C LEU A 257 -7.72 21.18 1.62
N PRO A 258 -6.42 21.00 1.39
CA PRO A 258 -5.49 22.10 1.51
C PRO A 258 -5.90 23.24 0.55
N PRO A 259 -5.72 24.49 0.96
CA PRO A 259 -6.04 25.62 0.11
C PRO A 259 -5.30 25.45 -1.24
N PRO A 260 -5.96 25.78 -2.35
CA PRO A 260 -5.37 25.62 -3.67
C PRO A 260 -4.03 26.37 -3.73
N PRO A 261 -2.98 25.77 -4.30
CA PRO A 261 -1.72 26.48 -4.49
C PRO A 261 -1.96 27.72 -5.31
N VAL A 262 -1.39 28.81 -4.87
CA VAL A 262 -1.48 30.09 -5.59
C VAL A 262 -0.27 30.23 -6.49
N GLU A 263 -0.49 30.34 -7.79
CA GLU A 263 0.55 30.67 -8.75
C GLU A 263 0.42 32.12 -9.22
N ARG A 264 1.55 32.73 -9.46
CA ARG A 264 1.54 34.05 -10.09
C ARG A 264 1.15 33.90 -11.55
N GLN A 265 -0.04 34.34 -11.90
CA GLN A 265 -0.47 34.37 -13.28
C GLN A 265 0.29 35.52 -14.02
N ALA A 266 1.18 35.14 -14.93
CA ALA A 266 1.93 36.10 -15.70
C ALA A 266 0.94 37.02 -16.51
N ARG A 267 1.00 38.32 -16.28
CA ARG A 267 0.17 39.28 -17.04
C ARG A 267 0.54 39.24 -18.50
N ARG A 268 -0.46 39.22 -19.36
CA ARG A 268 -0.21 39.39 -20.79
C ARG A 268 0.19 40.85 -21.05
N ILE A 269 1.35 41.07 -21.67
CA ILE A 269 1.80 42.40 -22.06
C ILE A 269 0.89 42.87 -23.24
N PRO A 270 0.22 44.02 -23.09
CA PRO A 270 -0.66 44.50 -24.14
C PRO A 270 0.12 44.73 -25.47
N LEU A 271 -0.47 44.34 -26.55
CA LEU A 271 0.13 44.52 -27.89
C LEU A 271 0.49 45.98 -28.16
N THR A 272 -0.32 46.93 -27.65
CA THR A 272 -0.08 48.39 -27.73
C THR A 272 1.26 48.80 -27.14
N LEU A 273 1.75 48.12 -26.06
CA LEU A 273 3.05 48.43 -25.49
C LEU A 273 4.19 48.02 -26.44
N TRP A 274 4.07 46.85 -27.07
CA TRP A 274 5.04 46.38 -28.06
C TRP A 274 5.03 47.27 -29.33
N MET A 275 3.86 47.73 -29.75
CA MET A 275 3.75 48.70 -30.85
C MET A 275 4.41 50.03 -30.50
N GLY A 276 4.24 50.53 -29.26
CA GLY A 276 4.91 51.75 -28.78
C GLY A 276 6.44 51.63 -28.77
N ILE A 277 6.97 50.51 -28.28
CA ILE A 277 8.42 50.21 -28.27
C ILE A 277 8.94 50.13 -29.71
N GLY A 278 8.21 49.48 -30.62
CA GLY A 278 8.55 49.42 -32.05
C GLY A 278 8.60 50.81 -32.72
N LEU A 279 7.63 51.66 -32.42
CA LEU A 279 7.59 53.03 -32.95
C LEU A 279 8.77 53.89 -32.46
N LEU A 280 9.14 53.75 -31.17
CA LEU A 280 10.32 54.39 -30.57
C LEU A 280 11.62 53.97 -31.27
N LEU A 281 11.78 52.68 -31.55
CA LEU A 281 12.95 52.16 -32.25
C LEU A 281 13.01 52.66 -33.72
N VAL A 282 11.87 52.75 -34.40
CA VAL A 282 11.81 53.33 -35.74
C VAL A 282 12.16 54.81 -35.73
N ALA A 283 11.64 55.58 -34.74
CA ALA A 283 11.98 57.01 -34.59
C ALA A 283 13.47 57.20 -34.26
N ALA A 284 14.05 56.37 -33.42
CA ALA A 284 15.48 56.36 -33.10
C ALA A 284 16.34 56.04 -34.34
N GLY A 285 15.92 55.12 -35.21
CA GLY A 285 16.58 54.78 -36.47
C GLY A 285 16.52 55.93 -37.45
N MET A 286 15.38 56.66 -37.52
CA MET A 286 15.25 57.85 -38.38
C MET A 286 16.15 58.96 -37.85
N ALA A 287 16.20 59.24 -36.57
CA ALA A 287 17.09 60.25 -35.97
C ALA A 287 18.57 59.91 -36.22
N TYR A 288 18.95 58.60 -36.16
CA TYR A 288 20.30 58.14 -36.51
C TYR A 288 20.60 58.45 -38.02
N TYR A 289 19.67 58.14 -38.91
CA TYR A 289 19.82 58.42 -40.36
C TYR A 289 19.97 59.90 -40.69
N LEU A 290 19.31 60.74 -39.89
CA LEU A 290 19.39 62.19 -39.99
C LEU A 290 20.61 62.81 -39.26
N GLU A 291 21.58 62.03 -38.87
CA GLU A 291 22.79 62.39 -38.11
C GLU A 291 22.54 63.04 -36.73
N GLN A 292 21.35 62.87 -36.21
CA GLN A 292 20.96 63.43 -34.90
C GLN A 292 21.23 62.45 -33.76
N MET A 293 22.48 62.12 -33.49
CA MET A 293 22.95 61.13 -32.53
C MET A 293 22.37 61.22 -31.07
N PRO A 294 22.18 62.41 -30.48
CA PRO A 294 21.62 62.53 -29.16
C PRO A 294 20.20 61.99 -29.06
N TYR A 295 19.36 62.25 -30.08
CA TYR A 295 17.98 61.77 -30.09
C TYR A 295 17.87 60.31 -30.44
N ALA A 296 18.77 59.75 -31.23
CA ALA A 296 18.86 58.33 -31.53
C ALA A 296 19.19 57.54 -30.26
N LEU A 297 20.21 57.97 -29.52
CA LEU A 297 20.61 57.34 -28.26
C LEU A 297 19.51 57.43 -27.20
N ALA A 298 18.86 58.58 -27.05
CA ALA A 298 17.75 58.77 -26.14
C ALA A 298 16.56 57.82 -26.47
N GLY A 299 16.21 57.68 -27.75
CA GLY A 299 15.15 56.79 -28.19
C GLY A 299 15.43 55.32 -27.90
N ILE A 300 16.67 54.86 -28.12
CA ILE A 300 17.11 53.49 -27.79
C ILE A 300 17.04 53.26 -26.29
N LEU A 301 17.53 54.22 -25.48
CA LEU A 301 17.50 54.09 -24.01
C LEU A 301 16.07 53.97 -23.47
N VAL A 302 15.15 54.82 -23.96
CA VAL A 302 13.73 54.79 -23.59
C VAL A 302 13.08 53.46 -23.98
N ALA A 303 13.36 52.95 -25.19
CA ALA A 303 12.85 51.65 -25.62
C ALA A 303 13.39 50.51 -24.78
N PHE A 304 14.64 50.56 -24.39
CA PHE A 304 15.26 49.55 -23.49
C PHE A 304 14.62 49.55 -22.08
N VAL A 305 14.45 50.75 -21.48
CA VAL A 305 13.77 50.88 -20.18
C VAL A 305 12.32 50.42 -20.26
N ALA A 306 11.59 50.76 -21.31
CA ALA A 306 10.22 50.30 -21.52
C ALA A 306 10.14 48.77 -21.67
N THR A 307 11.12 48.16 -22.33
CA THR A 307 11.20 46.71 -22.45
C THR A 307 11.42 46.02 -21.08
N ILE A 308 12.33 46.58 -20.27
CA ILE A 308 12.57 46.08 -18.88
C ILE A 308 11.29 46.23 -18.05
N MET A 309 10.63 47.39 -18.13
CA MET A 309 9.38 47.60 -17.40
C MET A 309 8.26 46.63 -17.84
N ALA A 310 8.15 46.36 -19.15
CA ALA A 310 7.22 45.36 -19.66
C ALA A 310 7.52 43.97 -19.13
N PHE A 311 8.79 43.62 -19.03
CA PHE A 311 9.22 42.34 -18.47
C PHE A 311 8.90 42.23 -16.95
N VAL A 312 9.19 43.27 -16.19
CA VAL A 312 8.83 43.34 -14.76
C VAL A 312 7.30 43.24 -14.58
N TYR A 313 6.54 44.01 -15.40
CA TYR A 313 5.08 43.95 -15.35
C TYR A 313 4.52 42.57 -15.63
N LYS A 314 5.14 41.77 -16.50
CA LYS A 314 4.76 40.39 -16.77
C LYS A 314 4.87 39.53 -15.52
N PHE A 315 5.87 39.74 -14.68
CA PHE A 315 6.12 38.94 -13.46
C PHE A 315 5.47 39.50 -12.20
N THR A 316 4.84 40.69 -12.24
CA THR A 316 4.07 41.27 -11.14
C THR A 316 2.59 40.86 -11.17
N GLY A 317 2.27 39.71 -11.77
CA GLY A 317 0.91 39.20 -11.85
C GLY A 317 0.27 38.93 -10.48
N GLU A 318 -1.05 38.93 -10.42
CA GLU A 318 -1.82 38.58 -9.24
C GLU A 318 -1.61 37.10 -8.88
N LEU A 319 -1.59 36.79 -7.58
CA LEU A 319 -1.66 35.42 -7.09
C LEU A 319 -3.07 34.91 -7.35
N VAL A 320 -3.21 34.00 -8.31
CA VAL A 320 -4.49 33.40 -8.64
C VAL A 320 -4.49 31.98 -8.11
N PRO A 321 -5.55 31.53 -7.44
CA PRO A 321 -5.69 30.13 -7.05
C PRO A 321 -5.68 29.27 -8.31
N VAL A 322 -4.72 28.36 -8.40
CA VAL A 322 -4.71 27.37 -9.48
C VAL A 322 -5.77 26.33 -9.12
N PRO A 323 -6.69 25.97 -10.02
CA PRO A 323 -7.60 24.88 -9.75
C PRO A 323 -6.79 23.60 -9.54
N VAL A 324 -6.67 23.20 -8.28
CA VAL A 324 -6.03 21.93 -7.92
C VAL A 324 -6.91 20.85 -8.54
N LYS A 325 -6.36 20.06 -9.44
CA LYS A 325 -6.95 18.75 -9.70
C LYS A 325 -7.01 18.07 -8.33
N LYS A 326 -8.24 17.83 -7.83
CA LYS A 326 -8.51 17.30 -6.48
C LYS A 326 -7.50 16.20 -6.18
N LYS A 327 -6.49 16.50 -5.34
CA LYS A 327 -5.42 15.58 -4.97
C LYS A 327 -5.94 14.44 -4.07
N PHE A 328 -7.09 14.66 -3.44
CA PHE A 328 -7.74 13.68 -2.61
C PHE A 328 -8.91 13.04 -3.38
N ARG A 329 -8.60 12.03 -4.16
CA ARG A 329 -9.58 11.09 -4.70
C ARG A 329 -9.27 9.73 -4.14
N PHE A 330 -10.32 9.04 -3.71
CA PHE A 330 -10.20 7.59 -3.50
C PHE A 330 -9.76 6.95 -4.81
N GLY A 331 -8.88 5.97 -4.71
CA GLY A 331 -8.40 5.19 -5.83
C GLY A 331 -9.52 4.39 -6.51
N LYS A 332 -9.14 3.52 -7.42
CA LYS A 332 -10.07 2.75 -8.26
C LYS A 332 -10.10 1.27 -7.91
N GLY A 333 -9.52 0.89 -6.76
CA GLY A 333 -9.54 -0.52 -6.34
C GLY A 333 -10.94 -1.14 -6.39
N PRO A 334 -11.06 -2.45 -6.48
CA PRO A 334 -9.97 -3.42 -6.46
C PRO A 334 -9.15 -3.45 -7.76
N TYR A 335 -7.86 -3.79 -7.65
CA TYR A 335 -6.89 -3.77 -8.75
C TYR A 335 -6.73 -5.12 -9.44
N SER A 336 -6.99 -6.20 -8.71
CA SER A 336 -7.12 -7.55 -9.26
C SER A 336 -8.18 -8.32 -8.47
N ASP A 337 -8.73 -9.34 -9.10
CA ASP A 337 -9.68 -10.25 -8.48
C ASP A 337 -9.44 -11.69 -8.94
N VAL A 338 -9.60 -12.61 -8.00
CA VAL A 338 -9.45 -14.04 -8.22
C VAL A 338 -10.64 -14.75 -7.59
N PRO A 339 -11.33 -15.64 -8.35
CA PRO A 339 -12.37 -16.47 -7.76
C PRO A 339 -11.76 -17.48 -6.78
N CYS A 340 -12.49 -17.78 -5.71
CA CYS A 340 -12.12 -18.83 -4.77
C CYS A 340 -12.36 -20.21 -5.41
N HIS A 341 -11.44 -20.58 -6.30
CA HIS A 341 -11.50 -21.78 -7.10
C HIS A 341 -10.15 -22.51 -7.04
N ALA A 342 -10.19 -23.83 -7.07
CA ALA A 342 -8.99 -24.62 -7.24
C ALA A 342 -9.12 -25.48 -8.48
N ASP A 343 -8.15 -25.41 -9.36
CA ASP A 343 -8.01 -26.30 -10.49
C ASP A 343 -7.20 -27.58 -10.15
N SER A 344 -7.01 -28.44 -11.12
CA SER A 344 -6.23 -29.67 -10.95
C SER A 344 -4.77 -29.38 -10.57
N ASN A 345 -4.18 -28.29 -11.07
CA ASN A 345 -2.80 -27.93 -10.80
C ASN A 345 -2.62 -27.43 -9.36
N THR A 346 -3.54 -26.59 -8.88
CA THR A 346 -3.56 -26.13 -7.49
C THR A 346 -3.65 -27.30 -6.52
N ALA A 347 -4.59 -28.23 -6.75
CA ALA A 347 -4.74 -29.44 -5.92
C ALA A 347 -3.51 -30.34 -5.98
N LEU A 348 -2.88 -30.50 -7.16
CA LEU A 348 -1.67 -31.29 -7.34
C LEU A 348 -0.48 -30.70 -6.60
N ASN A 349 -0.27 -29.38 -6.71
CA ASN A 349 0.83 -28.70 -6.02
C ASN A 349 0.72 -28.82 -4.50
N LEU A 350 -0.49 -28.68 -3.97
CA LEU A 350 -0.74 -28.88 -2.55
C LEU A 350 -0.55 -30.35 -2.11
N LYS A 351 -0.92 -31.31 -2.97
CA LYS A 351 -0.62 -32.73 -2.73
C LYS A 351 0.88 -32.98 -2.63
N ILE A 352 1.64 -32.49 -3.60
CA ILE A 352 3.12 -32.66 -3.61
C ILE A 352 3.71 -32.10 -2.30
N LEU A 353 3.29 -30.88 -1.91
CA LEU A 353 3.76 -30.27 -0.69
C LEU A 353 3.37 -31.05 0.58
N TYR A 354 2.15 -31.62 0.60
CA TYR A 354 1.69 -32.50 1.69
C TYR A 354 2.54 -33.78 1.78
N ASP A 355 2.81 -34.43 0.63
CA ASP A 355 3.61 -35.65 0.55
C ASP A 355 5.05 -35.36 1.02
N GLU A 356 5.72 -34.33 0.51
CA GLU A 356 7.07 -33.91 0.91
C GLU A 356 7.17 -33.61 2.42
N LEU A 357 6.17 -32.91 2.97
CA LEU A 357 6.14 -32.59 4.39
C LEU A 357 5.90 -33.82 5.26
N SER A 358 5.07 -34.76 4.80
CA SER A 358 4.80 -36.02 5.48
C SER A 358 6.05 -36.90 5.51
N ASP A 359 6.73 -37.04 4.36
CA ASP A 359 7.99 -37.80 4.25
C ASP A 359 9.09 -37.18 5.13
N ALA A 360 9.17 -35.86 5.18
CA ALA A 360 10.10 -35.16 6.06
C ALA A 360 9.78 -35.38 7.54
N ALA A 361 8.50 -35.41 7.91
CA ALA A 361 8.07 -35.64 9.28
C ALA A 361 8.38 -37.09 9.74
N GLU A 362 8.16 -38.08 8.86
CA GLU A 362 8.51 -39.47 9.11
C GLU A 362 10.03 -39.67 9.22
N SER A 363 10.80 -39.12 8.29
CA SER A 363 12.26 -39.24 8.26
C SER A 363 12.94 -38.60 9.47
N ASN A 364 12.37 -37.51 10.02
CA ASN A 364 12.90 -36.87 11.22
C ASN A 364 12.31 -37.43 12.55
N ASN A 365 11.48 -38.45 12.45
CA ASN A 365 10.80 -39.08 13.62
C ASN A 365 10.04 -38.04 14.47
N TRP A 366 9.38 -37.09 13.86
CA TRP A 366 8.54 -36.13 14.60
C TRP A 366 7.28 -36.82 15.11
N THR A 367 6.87 -36.46 16.32
CA THR A 367 5.67 -37.00 16.93
C THR A 367 4.44 -36.39 16.31
N ILE A 368 3.79 -37.10 15.40
CA ILE A 368 2.62 -36.66 14.67
C ILE A 368 1.42 -37.57 14.98
N ASP A 369 0.24 -36.96 15.13
CA ASP A 369 -1.03 -37.70 15.09
C ASP A 369 -1.36 -38.03 13.62
N TRP A 370 -0.79 -39.14 13.18
CA TRP A 370 -0.94 -39.61 11.80
C TRP A 370 -2.37 -39.98 11.41
N ASP A 371 -3.19 -40.42 12.38
CA ASP A 371 -4.58 -40.80 12.11
C ASP A 371 -5.37 -39.59 11.58
N SER A 372 -5.25 -38.47 12.29
CA SER A 372 -5.89 -37.22 11.89
C SER A 372 -5.38 -36.69 10.56
N VAL A 373 -4.07 -36.69 10.36
CA VAL A 373 -3.42 -36.15 9.15
C VAL A 373 -3.73 -37.01 7.93
N ARG A 374 -3.60 -38.35 8.05
CA ARG A 374 -3.89 -39.29 6.96
C ARG A 374 -5.36 -39.26 6.55
N GLN A 375 -6.29 -39.15 7.51
CA GLN A 375 -7.71 -39.03 7.20
C GLN A 375 -7.99 -37.82 6.31
N LEU A 376 -7.34 -36.67 6.54
CA LEU A 376 -7.46 -35.49 5.70
C LEU A 376 -6.84 -35.71 4.31
N GLY A 377 -5.65 -36.31 4.23
CA GLY A 377 -4.98 -36.66 2.98
C GLY A 377 -5.78 -37.61 2.12
N GLU A 378 -6.34 -38.68 2.70
CA GLU A 378 -7.18 -39.65 1.98
C GLU A 378 -8.46 -39.03 1.45
N ARG A 379 -9.09 -38.13 2.23
CA ARG A 379 -10.27 -37.37 1.73
C ARG A 379 -9.88 -36.50 0.56
N ALA A 380 -8.76 -35.75 0.66
CA ALA A 380 -8.28 -34.91 -0.42
C ALA A 380 -8.02 -35.73 -1.69
N GLU A 381 -7.36 -36.88 -1.59
CA GLU A 381 -7.12 -37.77 -2.74
C GLU A 381 -8.40 -38.34 -3.33
N SER A 382 -9.36 -38.72 -2.47
CA SER A 382 -10.66 -39.20 -2.94
C SER A 382 -11.42 -38.14 -3.73
N GLU A 383 -11.41 -36.89 -3.27
CA GLU A 383 -12.04 -35.76 -3.97
C GLU A 383 -11.31 -35.41 -5.27
N MET A 384 -9.98 -35.44 -5.26
CA MET A 384 -9.17 -35.23 -6.43
C MET A 384 -9.47 -36.26 -7.54
N LYS A 385 -9.62 -37.54 -7.18
CA LYS A 385 -10.01 -38.61 -8.11
C LYS A 385 -11.42 -38.41 -8.71
N LYS A 386 -12.28 -37.71 -7.97
CA LYS A 386 -13.66 -37.36 -8.44
C LYS A 386 -13.69 -36.04 -9.25
N GLY A 387 -12.55 -35.39 -9.45
CA GLY A 387 -12.49 -34.07 -10.10
C GLY A 387 -12.98 -32.91 -9.23
N GLN A 388 -13.14 -33.12 -7.91
CA GLN A 388 -13.59 -32.11 -6.94
C GLN A 388 -12.36 -31.37 -6.38
N TYR A 389 -11.68 -30.60 -7.22
CA TYR A 389 -10.38 -30.01 -6.91
C TYR A 389 -10.42 -28.99 -5.78
N TYR A 390 -11.50 -28.21 -5.63
CA TYR A 390 -11.67 -27.30 -4.51
C TYR A 390 -11.66 -28.01 -3.17
N GLY A 391 -12.47 -29.07 -3.03
CA GLY A 391 -12.52 -29.87 -1.81
C GLY A 391 -11.16 -30.54 -1.52
N ALA A 392 -10.54 -31.12 -2.56
CA ALA A 392 -9.22 -31.72 -2.46
C ALA A 392 -8.16 -30.71 -1.96
N ALA A 393 -8.08 -29.53 -2.56
CA ALA A 393 -7.17 -28.45 -2.14
C ALA A 393 -7.41 -28.03 -0.69
N LYS A 394 -8.68 -27.82 -0.30
CA LYS A 394 -9.07 -27.51 1.07
C LYS A 394 -8.58 -28.56 2.07
N HIS A 395 -8.76 -29.86 1.79
CA HIS A 395 -8.35 -30.92 2.69
C HIS A 395 -6.82 -31.06 2.76
N PHE A 396 -6.09 -30.85 1.65
CA PHE A 396 -4.63 -30.77 1.68
C PHE A 396 -4.14 -29.60 2.53
N LEU A 397 -4.72 -28.39 2.39
CA LEU A 397 -4.38 -27.24 3.23
C LEU A 397 -4.62 -27.52 4.73
N LEU A 398 -5.73 -28.18 5.06
CA LEU A 398 -6.00 -28.57 6.45
C LEU A 398 -4.98 -29.61 6.95
N ALA A 399 -4.59 -30.58 6.13
CA ALA A 399 -3.57 -31.59 6.49
C ALA A 399 -2.20 -30.93 6.69
N ILE A 400 -1.77 -30.05 5.79
CA ILE A 400 -0.52 -29.29 5.92
C ILE A 400 -0.54 -28.43 7.19
N GLY A 401 -1.63 -27.69 7.43
CA GLY A 401 -1.79 -26.88 8.65
C GLY A 401 -1.73 -27.71 9.95
N SER A 402 -2.34 -28.90 9.93
CA SER A 402 -2.27 -29.84 11.06
C SER A 402 -0.85 -30.34 11.31
N LEU A 403 -0.14 -30.77 10.25
CA LEU A 403 1.27 -31.17 10.32
C LEU A 403 2.15 -30.07 10.88
N MET A 404 2.07 -28.88 10.32
CA MET A 404 2.90 -27.74 10.73
C MET A 404 2.63 -27.30 12.17
N SER A 405 1.37 -27.32 12.60
CA SER A 405 0.99 -27.04 13.99
C SER A 405 1.67 -28.01 14.97
N GLN A 406 1.66 -29.32 14.65
CA GLN A 406 2.25 -30.36 15.49
C GLN A 406 3.79 -30.27 15.49
N ILE A 407 4.41 -30.00 14.35
CA ILE A 407 5.87 -29.83 14.23
C ILE A 407 6.36 -28.64 15.06
N ARG A 408 5.63 -27.52 15.03
CA ARG A 408 5.98 -26.33 15.85
C ARG A 408 5.90 -26.62 17.34
N GLY A 409 4.87 -27.34 17.79
CA GLY A 409 4.70 -27.72 19.19
C GLY A 409 5.88 -28.50 19.75
N GLN A 410 6.61 -29.26 18.91
CA GLN A 410 7.77 -30.08 19.33
C GLN A 410 9.10 -29.32 19.34
N LYS A 411 9.28 -28.31 18.47
CA LYS A 411 10.53 -27.55 18.41
C LYS A 411 10.71 -26.58 19.57
N GLY A 412 9.85 -26.63 20.59
CA GLY A 412 9.92 -25.82 21.80
C GLY A 412 10.05 -24.36 21.46
N SER A 413 8.95 -23.73 21.10
CA SER A 413 8.89 -22.31 20.78
C SER A 413 9.37 -21.50 21.97
N LYS A 414 10.64 -21.07 21.92
CA LYS A 414 11.11 -19.88 22.61
C LYS A 414 10.95 -18.69 21.64
N ASN A 415 9.75 -18.41 21.23
CA ASN A 415 9.46 -17.21 20.48
C ASN A 415 8.70 -16.27 21.40
N PRO A 416 9.33 -15.17 21.89
CA PRO A 416 8.67 -14.21 22.80
C PRO A 416 7.50 -13.47 22.16
N LEU A 417 7.27 -13.64 20.83
CA LEU A 417 6.24 -12.96 20.07
C LEU A 417 4.92 -13.74 19.96
N GLU A 418 4.82 -14.96 20.52
CA GLU A 418 3.58 -15.76 20.47
C GLU A 418 2.49 -15.29 21.45
N ASP A 419 2.82 -14.44 22.41
CA ASP A 419 1.88 -14.04 23.48
C ASP A 419 1.03 -12.80 23.11
N ASP A 420 1.42 -12.06 22.06
CA ASP A 420 0.72 -10.81 21.66
C ASP A 420 -0.19 -10.99 20.42
N SER A 421 -0.29 -12.19 19.85
CA SER A 421 -0.93 -12.42 18.54
C SER A 421 -2.44 -12.73 18.60
N ARG A 422 -3.06 -12.81 19.78
CA ARG A 422 -4.50 -13.06 19.92
C ARG A 422 -5.20 -11.88 20.58
N VAL A 423 -5.72 -11.00 19.77
CA VAL A 423 -6.76 -10.06 20.21
C VAL A 423 -8.10 -10.72 19.89
N ASP A 424 -8.66 -11.46 20.85
CA ASP A 424 -10.03 -11.93 20.79
C ASP A 424 -10.95 -10.73 20.98
N LEU A 425 -11.57 -10.29 19.88
CA LEU A 425 -12.58 -9.26 19.89
C LEU A 425 -13.94 -9.91 20.20
N ALA A 426 -14.32 -9.94 21.48
CA ALA A 426 -15.66 -10.25 21.92
C ALA A 426 -16.56 -9.02 21.84
#